data_640ea06b96559df3d3e1c644d90e0e82
#
_entry.id   640ea06b96559df3d3e1c644d90e0e82
#
_cell.length_a   1.000
_cell.length_b   1.000
_cell.length_c   1.000
_cell.angle_alpha   90.00
_cell.angle_beta   90.00
_cell.angle_gamma   90.00
#
_symmetry.space_group_name_H-M   'P 1'
#
loop_
_entity.id
_entity.type
_entity.pdbx_description
1 polymer ?
#
loop_
_entity_poly.entity_id
_entity_poly.type
_entity_poly.pdbx_seq_one_letter_code
_entity_poly.pdbx_strand_id
1 'polypeptide(L)'
;ANASRYVYVELVNPLGNLVERVKIRPDSLGCFYGHIPLGEDLPEGNYSLRAYTWFMQNIGEEYFPHKLIYISDPVSEAISPEISYSAENNDVHAEIHFLSKPDNRSVTPTQAILFPDGDRDKEGKVLSLEGENIHYTFKKKEIPASRTFLLQTVYDGKISNRYFRIPELSKTFDVAFFPEGGHAAQSTTIKMAFKAIDADGLSTEVEGQVFDEEGQVCADFKSQHLGMGSFRMYY
;
A
#
# COMPACT_ATOMS: atom_id res chain seq x y z
N ALA A 1 10.39 25.79 -29.75
CA ALA A 1 9.99 25.05 -28.56
C ALA A 1 11.24 24.84 -27.71
N ASN A 2 11.33 25.44 -26.51
CA ASN A 2 12.44 25.17 -25.60
C ASN A 2 12.25 23.75 -25.03
N ALA A 3 12.90 22.79 -25.64
CA ALA A 3 13.00 21.45 -25.08
C ALA A 3 13.73 21.53 -23.73
N SER A 4 13.22 20.84 -22.73
CA SER A 4 13.88 20.79 -21.43
C SER A 4 15.29 20.25 -21.58
N ARG A 5 16.28 20.98 -21.03
CA ARG A 5 17.69 20.60 -21.14
C ARG A 5 18.06 19.40 -20.27
N TYR A 6 17.20 19.08 -19.30
CA TYR A 6 17.43 18.04 -18.29
C TYR A 6 16.12 17.42 -17.84
N VAL A 7 16.21 16.15 -17.47
CA VAL A 7 15.23 15.44 -16.67
C VAL A 7 15.85 15.11 -15.32
N TYR A 8 15.13 15.41 -14.26
CA TYR A 8 15.46 14.94 -12.91
C TYR A 8 14.78 13.59 -12.71
N VAL A 9 15.53 12.64 -12.19
CA VAL A 9 14.99 11.32 -11.80
C VAL A 9 15.31 11.12 -10.33
N GLU A 10 14.30 10.77 -9.55
CA GLU A 10 14.39 10.62 -8.11
C GLU A 10 13.94 9.24 -7.69
N LEU A 11 14.66 8.69 -6.73
CA LEU A 11 14.27 7.52 -5.97
C LEU A 11 13.69 8.00 -4.64
N VAL A 12 12.46 7.63 -4.37
CA VAL A 12 11.72 7.98 -3.15
C VAL A 12 11.40 6.70 -2.39
N ASN A 13 11.69 6.68 -1.09
CA ASN A 13 11.45 5.51 -0.26
C ASN A 13 9.95 5.38 0.13
N PRO A 14 9.53 4.27 0.75
CA PRO A 14 8.15 4.06 1.19
C PRO A 14 7.62 5.08 2.22
N LEU A 15 8.50 5.87 2.84
CA LEU A 15 8.12 6.96 3.74
C LEU A 15 7.82 8.28 3.01
N GLY A 16 8.07 8.33 1.69
CA GLY A 16 7.97 9.55 0.90
C GLY A 16 9.24 10.42 0.90
N ASN A 17 10.33 9.96 1.50
CA ASN A 17 11.59 10.70 1.54
C ASN A 17 12.43 10.46 0.30
N LEU A 18 13.06 11.54 -0.18
CA LEU A 18 14.03 11.47 -1.27
C LEU A 18 15.27 10.68 -0.80
N VAL A 19 15.60 9.61 -1.53
CA VAL A 19 16.80 8.78 -1.31
C VAL A 19 17.95 9.28 -2.18
N GLU A 20 17.68 9.41 -3.49
CA GLU A 20 18.70 9.79 -4.46
C GLU A 20 18.06 10.61 -5.59
N ARG A 21 18.83 11.53 -6.17
CA ARG A 21 18.39 12.33 -7.31
C ARG A 21 19.51 12.41 -8.34
N VAL A 22 19.21 12.03 -9.57
CA VAL A 22 20.10 12.20 -10.70
C VAL A 22 19.52 13.19 -11.71
N LYS A 23 20.42 13.86 -12.41
CA LYS A 23 20.09 14.83 -13.47
C LYS A 23 20.61 14.31 -14.79
N ILE A 24 19.71 14.00 -15.70
CA ILE A 24 20.00 13.35 -16.98
C ILE A 24 19.88 14.38 -18.10
N ARG A 25 20.85 14.37 -19.01
CA ARG A 25 20.81 15.13 -20.26
C ARG A 25 20.30 14.24 -21.40
N PRO A 26 19.63 14.80 -22.40
CA PRO A 26 19.30 14.05 -23.59
C PRO A 26 20.55 13.72 -24.39
N ASP A 27 20.49 12.63 -25.12
CA ASP A 27 21.47 12.28 -26.14
C ASP A 27 21.27 13.12 -27.43
N SER A 28 22.02 12.78 -28.50
CA SER A 28 21.91 13.43 -29.79
C SER A 28 20.57 13.25 -30.52
N LEU A 29 19.78 12.23 -30.10
CA LEU A 29 18.44 11.92 -30.61
C LEU A 29 17.32 12.52 -29.75
N GLY A 30 17.69 13.18 -28.64
CA GLY A 30 16.74 13.75 -27.70
C GLY A 30 16.19 12.76 -26.68
N CYS A 31 16.76 11.56 -26.58
CA CYS A 31 16.36 10.54 -25.60
C CYS A 31 17.10 10.72 -24.27
N PHE A 32 16.39 10.45 -23.17
CA PHE A 32 16.94 10.52 -21.82
C PHE A 32 17.13 9.08 -21.29
N TYR A 33 18.35 8.71 -20.96
CA TYR A 33 18.67 7.45 -20.31
C TYR A 33 19.77 7.64 -19.28
N GLY A 34 19.79 6.77 -18.26
CA GLY A 34 20.75 6.85 -17.17
C GLY A 34 20.50 5.78 -16.14
N HIS A 35 21.17 5.92 -15.00
CA HIS A 35 21.03 5.03 -13.85
C HIS A 35 20.98 5.85 -12.57
N ILE A 36 20.35 5.28 -11.54
CA ILE A 36 20.40 5.76 -10.17
C ILE A 36 21.27 4.79 -9.36
N PRO A 37 22.29 5.27 -8.63
CA PRO A 37 23.04 4.42 -7.72
C PRO A 37 22.12 4.01 -6.55
N LEU A 38 22.17 2.74 -6.17
CA LEU A 38 21.50 2.23 -4.98
C LEU A 38 22.55 2.05 -3.88
N GLY A 39 22.29 2.68 -2.72
CA GLY A 39 23.13 2.50 -1.53
C GLY A 39 22.98 1.07 -0.98
N GLU A 40 24.04 0.53 -0.41
CA GLU A 40 24.07 -0.82 0.17
C GLU A 40 23.14 -0.96 1.40
N ASP A 41 22.85 0.15 2.08
CA ASP A 41 22.05 0.17 3.30
C ASP A 41 20.54 0.44 3.07
N LEU A 42 20.07 0.39 1.82
CA LEU A 42 18.66 0.65 1.53
C LEU A 42 17.80 -0.49 2.09
N PRO A 43 16.79 -0.18 2.92
CA PRO A 43 15.84 -1.17 3.37
C PRO A 43 15.06 -1.78 2.20
N GLU A 44 14.73 -3.05 2.30
CA GLU A 44 13.89 -3.73 1.33
C GLU A 44 12.48 -3.15 1.32
N GLY A 45 11.89 -2.96 0.13
CA GLY A 45 10.54 -2.43 0.01
C GLY A 45 10.18 -1.85 -1.35
N ASN A 46 8.97 -1.28 -1.42
CA ASN A 46 8.45 -0.64 -2.61
C ASN A 46 8.87 0.84 -2.67
N TYR A 47 9.77 1.16 -3.56
CA TYR A 47 10.23 2.51 -3.82
C TYR A 47 9.50 3.11 -5.02
N SER A 48 9.39 4.43 -5.03
CA SER A 48 8.87 5.16 -6.19
C SER A 48 10.01 5.81 -6.96
N LEU A 49 10.10 5.49 -8.24
CA LEU A 49 10.97 6.18 -9.17
C LEU A 49 10.13 7.23 -9.90
N ARG A 50 10.45 8.51 -9.73
CA ARG A 50 9.74 9.61 -10.39
C ARG A 50 10.67 10.43 -11.27
N ALA A 51 10.13 10.95 -12.37
CA ALA A 51 10.90 11.74 -13.32
C ALA A 51 10.17 13.04 -13.66
N TYR A 52 10.90 14.15 -13.77
CA TYR A 52 10.29 15.44 -14.09
C TYR A 52 11.30 16.41 -14.71
N THR A 53 10.78 17.41 -15.42
CA THR A 53 11.56 18.55 -15.88
C THR A 53 11.38 19.73 -14.94
N TRP A 54 12.27 20.71 -15.03
CA TRP A 54 12.10 21.95 -14.26
C TRP A 54 10.73 22.61 -14.46
N PHE A 55 10.23 22.59 -15.70
CA PHE A 55 8.92 23.16 -16.02
C PHE A 55 7.76 22.44 -15.32
N MET A 56 7.84 21.11 -15.20
CA MET A 56 6.78 20.30 -14.56
C MET A 56 6.60 20.64 -13.08
N GLN A 57 7.63 21.16 -12.40
CA GLN A 57 7.49 21.60 -11.01
C GLN A 57 6.46 22.74 -10.83
N ASN A 58 6.15 23.47 -11.88
CA ASN A 58 5.15 24.54 -11.82
C ASN A 58 3.71 24.04 -11.89
N ILE A 59 3.49 22.80 -12.33
CA ILE A 59 2.15 22.21 -12.51
C ILE A 59 1.76 21.26 -11.37
N GLY A 60 2.70 20.83 -10.56
CA GLY A 60 2.47 19.97 -9.40
C GLY A 60 3.11 18.58 -9.50
N GLU A 61 3.44 18.02 -8.35
CA GLU A 61 4.11 16.71 -8.27
C GLU A 61 3.22 15.55 -8.72
N GLU A 62 1.90 15.72 -8.64
CA GLU A 62 0.90 14.74 -9.07
C GLU A 62 0.95 14.43 -10.58
N TYR A 63 1.55 15.33 -11.36
CA TYR A 63 1.75 15.15 -12.80
C TYR A 63 3.09 14.49 -13.16
N PHE A 64 3.94 14.19 -12.18
CA PHE A 64 5.19 13.53 -12.47
C PHE A 64 4.96 12.07 -12.82
N PRO A 65 5.43 11.58 -13.99
CA PRO A 65 5.45 10.14 -14.23
C PRO A 65 6.25 9.44 -13.14
N HIS A 66 5.66 8.39 -12.59
CA HIS A 66 6.29 7.58 -11.54
C HIS A 66 6.12 6.08 -11.84
N LYS A 67 7.05 5.30 -11.33
CA LYS A 67 7.03 3.85 -11.40
C LYS A 67 7.41 3.27 -10.05
N LEU A 68 6.59 2.36 -9.55
CA LEU A 68 6.95 1.57 -8.38
C LEU A 68 7.98 0.51 -8.76
N ILE A 69 9.02 0.39 -7.98
CA ILE A 69 10.06 -0.63 -8.08
C ILE A 69 10.23 -1.28 -6.71
N TYR A 70 10.40 -2.59 -6.70
CA TYR A 70 10.73 -3.31 -5.49
C TYR A 70 12.26 -3.44 -5.38
N ILE A 71 12.83 -2.95 -4.27
CA ILE A 71 14.25 -3.12 -3.93
C ILE A 71 14.32 -4.23 -2.89
N SER A 72 15.11 -5.26 -3.16
CA SER A 72 15.37 -6.36 -2.24
C SER A 72 16.87 -6.54 -2.02
N ASP A 73 17.22 -7.06 -0.85
CA ASP A 73 18.58 -7.48 -0.54
C ASP A 73 18.68 -9.01 -0.65
N PRO A 74 19.32 -9.54 -1.70
CA PRO A 74 19.45 -10.99 -1.89
C PRO A 74 20.28 -11.68 -0.80
N VAL A 75 21.10 -10.93 -0.05
CA VAL A 75 21.92 -11.48 1.03
C VAL A 75 21.12 -11.62 2.33
N SER A 76 20.10 -10.80 2.53
CA SER A 76 19.23 -10.81 3.73
C SER A 76 18.12 -11.86 3.66
N GLU A 77 18.06 -12.64 2.59
CA GLU A 77 16.93 -13.52 2.26
C GLU A 77 16.82 -14.82 3.10
N ALA A 78 17.53 -14.96 4.21
CA ALA A 78 17.47 -16.19 5.02
C ALA A 78 16.09 -16.41 5.67
N ILE A 79 15.41 -15.34 6.04
CA ILE A 79 14.06 -15.39 6.63
C ILE A 79 13.09 -14.42 5.97
N SER A 80 11.80 -14.77 5.98
CA SER A 80 10.72 -13.92 5.51
C SER A 80 9.75 -13.65 6.64
N PRO A 81 9.55 -12.40 7.07
CA PRO A 81 8.46 -12.06 7.96
C PRO A 81 7.14 -12.07 7.20
N GLU A 82 6.16 -12.79 7.72
CA GLU A 82 4.76 -12.73 7.32
C GLU A 82 4.00 -11.96 8.39
N ILE A 83 3.19 -10.99 7.99
CA ILE A 83 2.49 -10.13 8.91
C ILE A 83 1.00 -10.19 8.61
N SER A 84 0.22 -10.61 9.59
CA SER A 84 -1.23 -10.49 9.57
C SER A 84 -1.67 -9.30 10.41
N TYR A 85 -2.79 -8.69 10.03
CA TYR A 85 -3.30 -7.51 10.70
C TYR A 85 -4.76 -7.70 11.11
N SER A 86 -5.09 -7.17 12.28
CA SER A 86 -6.48 -7.04 12.73
C SER A 86 -6.71 -5.66 13.34
N ALA A 87 -7.96 -5.20 13.37
CA ALA A 87 -8.32 -3.93 14.00
C ALA A 87 -9.22 -4.16 15.19
N GLU A 88 -8.91 -3.50 16.29
CA GLU A 88 -9.75 -3.43 17.47
C GLU A 88 -9.70 -2.01 18.06
N ASN A 89 -10.86 -1.41 18.34
CA ASN A 89 -10.98 -0.08 18.94
C ASN A 89 -10.18 1.03 18.21
N ASN A 90 -10.08 0.94 16.87
CA ASN A 90 -9.26 1.80 16.00
C ASN A 90 -7.73 1.63 16.13
N ASP A 91 -7.24 0.72 16.91
CA ASP A 91 -5.84 0.31 16.92
C ASP A 91 -5.62 -0.83 15.91
N VAL A 92 -4.42 -0.92 15.35
CA VAL A 92 -4.05 -2.00 14.42
C VAL A 92 -3.12 -2.96 15.14
N HIS A 93 -3.55 -4.20 15.25
CA HIS A 93 -2.76 -5.29 15.82
C HIS A 93 -2.06 -6.03 14.69
N ALA A 94 -0.74 -6.08 14.75
CA ALA A 94 0.10 -6.84 13.84
C ALA A 94 0.58 -8.11 14.56
N GLU A 95 0.41 -9.23 13.91
CA GLU A 95 0.97 -10.52 14.29
C GLU A 95 2.04 -10.89 13.26
N ILE A 96 3.28 -11.03 13.72
CA ILE A 96 4.46 -11.23 12.88
C ILE A 96 4.95 -12.65 13.08
N HIS A 97 5.05 -13.40 12.03
CA HIS A 97 5.57 -14.75 11.96
C HIS A 97 6.79 -14.80 11.03
N PHE A 98 7.83 -15.52 11.40
CA PHE A 98 9.02 -15.62 10.58
C PHE A 98 9.18 -17.02 10.00
N LEU A 99 9.39 -17.08 8.69
CA LEU A 99 9.63 -18.31 7.97
C LEU A 99 11.05 -18.34 7.39
N SER A 100 11.70 -19.49 7.49
CA SER A 100 12.93 -19.77 6.74
C SER A 100 12.61 -19.89 5.26
N LYS A 101 13.30 -19.13 4.39
CA LYS A 101 13.04 -19.18 2.95
C LYS A 101 13.35 -20.50 2.25
N PRO A 102 14.40 -21.28 2.63
CA PRO A 102 14.66 -22.54 1.95
C PRO A 102 13.56 -23.59 2.08
N ASP A 103 12.86 -23.62 3.22
CA ASP A 103 11.97 -24.73 3.57
C ASP A 103 10.65 -24.33 4.23
N ASN A 104 10.37 -23.03 4.31
CA ASN A 104 9.18 -22.44 4.93
C ASN A 104 8.89 -22.93 6.37
N ARG A 105 9.94 -23.30 7.10
CA ARG A 105 9.78 -23.62 8.52
C ARG A 105 9.68 -22.37 9.37
N SER A 106 8.87 -22.43 10.42
CA SER A 106 8.85 -21.41 11.45
C SER A 106 10.23 -21.27 12.09
N VAL A 107 10.71 -20.04 12.19
CA VAL A 107 12.01 -19.69 12.78
C VAL A 107 11.86 -18.46 13.66
N THR A 108 12.72 -18.35 14.67
CA THR A 108 12.78 -17.16 15.52
C THR A 108 14.07 -16.41 15.25
N PRO A 109 14.02 -15.12 14.87
CA PRO A 109 15.23 -14.31 14.74
C PRO A 109 15.92 -14.12 16.10
N THR A 110 17.20 -13.82 16.11
CA THR A 110 17.94 -13.50 17.34
C THR A 110 17.50 -12.17 17.92
N GLN A 111 17.08 -11.23 17.07
CA GLN A 111 16.57 -9.93 17.45
C GLN A 111 15.57 -9.42 16.40
N ALA A 112 14.54 -8.73 16.87
CA ALA A 112 13.63 -7.97 16.03
C ALA A 112 13.38 -6.59 16.63
N ILE A 113 13.58 -5.54 15.84
CA ILE A 113 13.36 -4.14 16.25
C ILE A 113 12.37 -3.53 15.25
N LEU A 114 11.31 -2.95 15.78
CA LEU A 114 10.30 -2.28 14.99
C LEU A 114 10.46 -0.76 15.15
N PHE A 115 10.53 -0.06 14.01
CA PHE A 115 10.51 1.41 13.94
C PHE A 115 9.13 1.83 13.42
N PRO A 116 8.24 2.31 14.30
CA PRO A 116 6.82 2.51 13.95
C PRO A 116 6.58 3.56 12.87
N ASP A 117 7.46 4.55 12.76
CA ASP A 117 7.44 5.59 11.73
C ASP A 117 8.39 5.31 10.56
N GLY A 118 9.03 4.13 10.57
CA GLY A 118 9.95 3.69 9.53
C GLY A 118 11.32 4.36 9.55
N ASP A 119 11.58 5.25 10.50
CA ASP A 119 12.82 6.03 10.59
C ASP A 119 13.82 5.35 11.54
N ARG A 120 14.95 4.86 11.00
CA ARG A 120 16.01 4.19 11.78
C ARG A 120 16.83 5.14 12.65
N ASP A 121 16.79 6.44 12.39
CA ASP A 121 17.50 7.44 13.17
C ASP A 121 16.80 7.73 14.50
N LYS A 122 15.58 7.21 14.65
CA LYS A 122 14.80 7.26 15.88
C LYS A 122 14.91 5.99 16.69
N GLU A 123 14.42 6.06 17.92
CA GLU A 123 14.41 4.91 18.83
C GLU A 123 13.44 3.83 18.33
N GLY A 124 13.98 2.65 18.03
CA GLY A 124 13.20 1.47 17.67
C GLY A 124 12.69 0.72 18.90
N LYS A 125 11.58 0.04 18.75
CA LYS A 125 11.00 -0.82 19.79
C LYS A 125 11.49 -2.24 19.61
N VAL A 126 12.23 -2.75 20.58
CA VAL A 126 12.66 -4.16 20.60
C VAL A 126 11.42 -5.02 20.86
N LEU A 127 11.17 -5.98 19.97
CA LEU A 127 10.03 -6.89 20.09
C LEU A 127 10.39 -8.07 20.98
N SER A 128 9.43 -8.52 21.82
CA SER A 128 9.57 -9.76 22.57
C SER A 128 9.47 -10.94 21.61
N LEU A 129 10.45 -11.85 21.67
CA LEU A 129 10.54 -13.04 20.84
C LEU A 129 10.04 -14.29 21.57
N GLU A 130 9.18 -14.12 22.56
CA GLU A 130 8.58 -15.23 23.31
C GLU A 130 7.40 -15.81 22.52
N GLY A 131 7.49 -17.09 22.15
CA GLY A 131 6.48 -17.78 21.36
C GLY A 131 6.77 -17.84 19.86
N GLU A 132 5.84 -18.42 19.11
CA GLU A 132 5.95 -18.57 17.65
C GLU A 132 5.57 -17.29 16.89
N ASN A 133 4.68 -16.49 17.47
CA ASN A 133 4.16 -15.27 16.89
C ASN A 133 4.50 -14.07 17.77
N ILE A 134 4.94 -13.01 17.11
CA ILE A 134 5.29 -11.75 17.74
C ILE A 134 4.13 -10.78 17.53
N HIS A 135 3.65 -10.18 18.61
CA HIS A 135 2.53 -9.24 18.56
C HIS A 135 3.00 -7.82 18.76
N TYR A 136 2.49 -6.91 17.94
CA TYR A 136 2.68 -5.48 18.09
C TYR A 136 1.38 -4.73 17.84
N THR A 137 1.10 -3.72 18.67
CA THR A 137 -0.10 -2.88 18.52
C THR A 137 0.29 -1.47 18.13
N PHE A 138 -0.11 -1.06 16.94
CA PHE A 138 -0.03 0.32 16.48
C PHE A 138 -1.25 1.09 17.01
N LYS A 139 -1.02 1.98 17.95
CA LYS A 139 -2.07 2.88 18.43
C LYS A 139 -2.47 3.85 17.30
N LYS A 140 -3.76 4.12 17.11
CA LYS A 140 -4.26 5.01 16.07
C LYS A 140 -3.48 6.34 15.99
N LYS A 141 -3.09 6.91 17.14
CA LYS A 141 -2.36 8.18 17.22
C LYS A 141 -0.87 8.06 16.82
N GLU A 142 -0.33 6.84 16.81
CA GLU A 142 1.08 6.55 16.53
C GLU A 142 1.29 6.08 15.08
N ILE A 143 0.20 5.84 14.33
CA ILE A 143 0.29 5.43 12.93
C ILE A 143 0.74 6.66 12.10
N PRO A 144 1.89 6.58 11.43
CA PRO A 144 2.39 7.68 10.63
C PRO A 144 1.50 7.93 9.38
N ALA A 145 1.57 9.12 8.82
CA ALA A 145 0.82 9.47 7.60
C ALA A 145 1.20 8.57 6.40
N SER A 146 2.46 8.14 6.33
CA SER A 146 2.93 7.17 5.32
C SER A 146 2.35 5.77 5.50
N ARG A 147 1.77 5.49 6.67
CA ARG A 147 1.33 4.15 7.09
C ARG A 147 2.39 3.07 6.85
N THR A 148 3.65 3.44 7.03
CA THR A 148 4.79 2.56 6.78
C THR A 148 5.65 2.47 8.02
N PHE A 149 5.98 1.25 8.43
CA PHE A 149 6.97 0.98 9.47
C PHE A 149 8.15 0.21 8.90
N LEU A 150 9.24 0.20 9.62
CA LEU A 150 10.41 -0.60 9.28
C LEU A 150 10.60 -1.68 10.34
N LEU A 151 10.85 -2.89 9.90
CA LEU A 151 11.24 -4.02 10.72
C LEU A 151 12.70 -4.36 10.43
N GLN A 152 13.54 -4.27 11.45
CA GLN A 152 14.91 -4.77 11.43
C GLN A 152 14.94 -6.12 12.14
N THR A 153 15.54 -7.11 11.52
CA THR A 153 15.72 -8.44 12.08
C THR A 153 17.17 -8.88 12.02
N VAL A 154 17.59 -9.63 13.02
CA VAL A 154 18.90 -10.29 13.05
C VAL A 154 18.68 -11.79 13.07
N TYR A 155 19.16 -12.48 12.05
CA TYR A 155 19.09 -13.93 11.95
C TYR A 155 20.39 -14.49 11.37
N ASP A 156 20.96 -15.49 12.03
CA ASP A 156 22.24 -16.09 11.65
C ASP A 156 23.36 -15.04 11.43
N GLY A 157 23.41 -14.05 12.32
CA GLY A 157 24.38 -12.94 12.28
C GLY A 157 24.16 -11.92 11.18
N LYS A 158 23.13 -12.08 10.35
CA LYS A 158 22.77 -11.14 9.27
C LYS A 158 21.66 -10.19 9.70
N ILE A 159 21.80 -8.92 9.32
CA ILE A 159 20.81 -7.89 9.57
C ILE A 159 19.98 -7.70 8.29
N SER A 160 18.66 -7.73 8.43
CA SER A 160 17.71 -7.38 7.39
C SER A 160 16.86 -6.20 7.82
N ASN A 161 16.68 -5.24 6.93
CA ASN A 161 15.82 -4.07 7.14
C ASN A 161 14.75 -4.08 6.05
N ARG A 162 13.47 -4.10 6.45
CA ARG A 162 12.37 -4.18 5.49
C ARG A 162 11.22 -3.25 5.88
N TYR A 163 10.72 -2.51 4.90
CA TYR A 163 9.51 -1.70 5.04
C TYR A 163 8.26 -2.53 4.88
N PHE A 164 7.28 -2.26 5.73
CA PHE A 164 5.94 -2.83 5.67
C PHE A 164 4.89 -1.73 5.75
N ARG A 165 3.81 -1.93 5.00
CA ARG A 165 2.66 -1.02 5.06
C ARG A 165 1.69 -1.48 6.14
N ILE A 166 1.21 -0.53 6.96
CA ILE A 166 0.10 -0.73 7.88
C ILE A 166 -1.19 -0.54 7.07
N PRO A 167 -2.00 -1.58 6.85
CA PRO A 167 -3.21 -1.45 6.06
C PRO A 167 -4.23 -0.54 6.75
N GLU A 168 -5.11 0.07 5.98
CA GLU A 168 -6.27 0.77 6.52
C GLU A 168 -7.39 -0.25 6.76
N LEU A 169 -7.44 -0.75 8.00
CA LEU A 169 -8.45 -1.72 8.42
C LEU A 169 -9.77 -1.02 8.80
N SER A 170 -10.13 0.05 8.10
CA SER A 170 -11.41 0.69 8.29
C SER A 170 -12.50 -0.22 7.73
N LYS A 171 -13.61 -0.35 8.47
CA LYS A 171 -14.83 -1.00 7.95
C LYS A 171 -15.56 -0.12 6.93
N THR A 172 -14.98 1.02 6.55
CA THR A 172 -15.57 1.90 5.54
C THR A 172 -15.37 1.28 4.16
N PHE A 173 -16.45 1.26 3.42
CA PHE A 173 -16.48 0.83 2.03
C PHE A 173 -17.32 1.83 1.24
N ASP A 174 -17.09 1.89 -0.05
CA ASP A 174 -17.91 2.64 -0.99
C ASP A 174 -18.60 1.68 -1.94
N VAL A 175 -19.86 1.99 -2.30
CA VAL A 175 -20.64 1.19 -3.23
C VAL A 175 -21.10 2.07 -4.38
N ALA A 176 -20.58 1.80 -5.56
CA ALA A 176 -21.04 2.45 -6.77
C ALA A 176 -22.13 1.62 -7.46
N PHE A 177 -23.22 2.29 -7.87
CA PHE A 177 -24.35 1.66 -8.55
C PHE A 177 -24.41 2.05 -10.01
N PHE A 178 -24.70 1.09 -10.88
CA PHE A 178 -24.68 1.23 -12.34
C PHE A 178 -25.99 0.70 -12.91
N PRO A 179 -26.95 1.58 -13.29
CA PRO A 179 -28.19 1.13 -13.93
C PRO A 179 -27.91 0.54 -15.32
N GLU A 180 -28.55 -0.58 -15.65
CA GLU A 180 -28.47 -1.19 -16.98
C GLU A 180 -29.04 -0.20 -18.01
N GLY A 181 -28.26 0.09 -19.06
CA GLY A 181 -28.60 1.12 -20.04
C GLY A 181 -28.14 2.54 -19.68
N GLY A 182 -27.43 2.70 -18.53
CA GLY A 182 -26.82 3.98 -18.11
C GLY A 182 -27.76 4.97 -17.43
N HIS A 183 -29.07 4.79 -17.52
CA HIS A 183 -30.07 5.70 -16.93
C HIS A 183 -31.19 4.89 -16.29
N ALA A 184 -31.63 5.31 -15.11
CA ALA A 184 -32.82 4.79 -14.46
C ALA A 184 -34.05 5.52 -15.03
N ALA A 185 -34.97 4.79 -15.62
CA ALA A 185 -36.24 5.34 -16.09
C ALA A 185 -37.32 5.22 -15.00
N GLN A 186 -37.98 6.31 -14.71
CA GLN A 186 -39.08 6.33 -13.72
C GLN A 186 -40.22 5.38 -14.11
N SER A 187 -40.89 4.83 -13.09
CA SER A 187 -42.01 3.91 -13.21
C SER A 187 -41.72 2.64 -14.01
N THR A 188 -40.49 2.15 -13.93
CA THR A 188 -40.08 0.89 -14.58
C THR A 188 -39.28 0.01 -13.63
N THR A 189 -39.27 -1.29 -13.93
CA THR A 189 -38.32 -2.22 -13.25
C THR A 189 -36.98 -2.11 -13.92
N ILE A 190 -35.98 -1.68 -13.18
CA ILE A 190 -34.60 -1.58 -13.64
C ILE A 190 -33.74 -2.67 -13.04
N LYS A 191 -32.69 -3.07 -13.78
CA LYS A 191 -31.61 -3.88 -13.24
C LYS A 191 -30.44 -2.97 -12.87
N MET A 192 -29.98 -3.08 -11.68
CA MET A 192 -28.88 -2.30 -11.12
C MET A 192 -27.68 -3.23 -10.87
N ALA A 193 -26.54 -2.95 -11.45
CA ALA A 193 -25.28 -3.56 -11.06
C ALA A 193 -24.64 -2.70 -9.97
N PHE A 194 -23.78 -3.28 -9.16
CA PHE A 194 -22.98 -2.55 -8.18
C PHE A 194 -21.56 -3.11 -8.05
N LYS A 195 -20.67 -2.26 -7.56
CA LYS A 195 -19.31 -2.59 -7.17
C LYS A 195 -19.02 -1.95 -5.81
N ALA A 196 -18.56 -2.77 -4.88
CA ALA A 196 -18.09 -2.34 -3.57
C ALA A 196 -16.56 -2.44 -3.48
N ILE A 197 -15.95 -1.40 -2.95
CA ILE A 197 -14.52 -1.30 -2.67
C ILE A 197 -14.33 -0.80 -1.24
N ASP A 198 -13.28 -1.29 -0.58
CA ASP A 198 -12.87 -0.80 0.73
C ASP A 198 -12.01 0.47 0.63
N ALA A 199 -11.55 0.97 1.77
CA ALA A 199 -10.74 2.18 1.85
C ALA A 199 -9.37 2.06 1.13
N ASP A 200 -8.86 0.85 0.94
CA ASP A 200 -7.61 0.58 0.19
C ASP A 200 -7.87 0.40 -1.32
N GLY A 201 -9.13 0.53 -1.76
CA GLY A 201 -9.54 0.35 -3.15
C GLY A 201 -9.66 -1.11 -3.58
N LEU A 202 -9.61 -2.04 -2.63
CA LEU A 202 -9.77 -3.47 -2.89
C LEU A 202 -11.26 -3.85 -2.89
N SER A 203 -11.57 -4.93 -3.60
CA SER A 203 -12.93 -5.45 -3.63
C SER A 203 -13.34 -5.97 -2.25
N THR A 204 -14.50 -5.54 -1.76
CA THR A 204 -15.05 -6.00 -0.48
C THR A 204 -16.46 -6.58 -0.66
N GLU A 205 -16.77 -7.65 0.07
CA GLU A 205 -18.09 -8.27 0.04
C GLU A 205 -19.05 -7.43 0.88
N VAL A 206 -20.21 -7.15 0.29
CA VAL A 206 -21.27 -6.34 0.94
C VAL A 206 -22.63 -6.99 0.74
N GLU A 207 -23.52 -6.75 1.70
CA GLU A 207 -24.93 -7.01 1.58
C GLU A 207 -25.71 -5.83 2.22
N GLY A 208 -26.90 -5.55 1.71
CA GLY A 208 -27.68 -4.42 2.18
C GLY A 208 -29.05 -4.33 1.54
N GLN A 209 -29.74 -3.25 1.87
CA GLN A 209 -31.08 -2.92 1.38
C GLN A 209 -31.08 -1.56 0.71
N VAL A 210 -31.88 -1.42 -0.32
CA VAL A 210 -32.17 -0.14 -0.98
C VAL A 210 -33.53 0.34 -0.47
N PHE A 211 -33.58 1.60 -0.06
CA PHE A 211 -34.79 2.25 0.44
C PHE A 211 -35.23 3.37 -0.50
N ASP A 212 -36.53 3.63 -0.58
CA ASP A 212 -37.06 4.82 -1.21
C ASP A 212 -36.99 6.06 -0.28
N GLU A 213 -37.52 7.19 -0.75
CA GLU A 213 -37.54 8.44 0.02
C GLU A 213 -38.45 8.35 1.25
N GLU A 214 -39.44 7.46 1.25
CA GLU A 214 -40.34 7.16 2.38
C GLU A 214 -39.76 6.13 3.36
N GLY A 215 -38.54 5.57 3.06
CA GLY A 215 -37.88 4.60 3.91
C GLY A 215 -38.40 3.16 3.75
N GLN A 216 -39.11 2.86 2.66
CA GLN A 216 -39.58 1.50 2.36
C GLN A 216 -38.50 0.74 1.58
N VAL A 217 -38.36 -0.56 1.86
CA VAL A 217 -37.37 -1.41 1.17
C VAL A 217 -37.81 -1.65 -0.27
N CYS A 218 -37.00 -1.21 -1.22
CA CYS A 218 -37.19 -1.40 -2.66
C CYS A 218 -36.51 -2.66 -3.20
N ALA A 219 -35.37 -3.03 -2.62
CA ALA A 219 -34.63 -4.22 -3.00
C ALA A 219 -33.59 -4.63 -1.94
N ASP A 220 -33.25 -5.91 -1.91
CA ASP A 220 -32.09 -6.45 -1.24
C ASP A 220 -30.97 -6.68 -2.24
N PHE A 221 -29.72 -6.48 -1.83
CA PHE A 221 -28.56 -6.79 -2.66
C PHE A 221 -27.47 -7.49 -1.87
N LYS A 222 -26.73 -8.35 -2.56
CA LYS A 222 -25.57 -9.08 -2.00
C LYS A 222 -24.52 -9.29 -3.07
N SER A 223 -23.25 -9.14 -2.67
CA SER A 223 -22.10 -9.45 -3.53
C SER A 223 -22.14 -10.90 -4.01
N GLN A 224 -21.87 -11.09 -5.29
CA GLN A 224 -21.84 -12.39 -5.96
C GLN A 224 -20.41 -12.80 -6.29
N HIS A 225 -19.54 -11.82 -6.60
CA HIS A 225 -18.15 -12.06 -6.94
C HIS A 225 -17.32 -10.78 -6.77
N LEU A 226 -16.26 -10.82 -5.98
CA LEU A 226 -15.30 -9.72 -5.82
C LEU A 226 -15.97 -8.36 -5.57
N GLY A 227 -16.90 -8.29 -4.62
CA GLY A 227 -17.63 -7.06 -4.29
C GLY A 227 -18.61 -6.59 -5.36
N MET A 228 -18.85 -7.38 -6.39
CA MET A 228 -19.81 -7.08 -7.46
C MET A 228 -21.07 -7.91 -7.33
N GLY A 229 -22.16 -7.34 -7.78
CA GLY A 229 -23.45 -8.04 -7.87
C GLY A 229 -24.46 -7.26 -8.69
N SER A 230 -25.67 -7.79 -8.78
CA SER A 230 -26.78 -7.09 -9.42
C SER A 230 -28.10 -7.44 -8.73
N PHE A 231 -29.02 -6.51 -8.74
CA PHE A 231 -30.37 -6.66 -8.25
C PHE A 231 -31.37 -5.96 -9.17
N ARG A 232 -32.66 -6.19 -8.95
CA ARG A 232 -33.74 -5.51 -9.66
C ARG A 232 -34.57 -4.73 -8.66
N MET A 233 -34.98 -3.54 -9.06
CA MET A 233 -35.88 -2.70 -8.27
C MET A 233 -36.85 -1.96 -9.17
N TYR A 234 -38.01 -1.58 -8.64
CA TYR A 234 -38.90 -0.65 -9.29
C TYR A 234 -38.46 0.77 -8.93
N TYR A 235 -38.32 1.61 -9.94
CA TYR A 235 -37.80 2.98 -9.80
C TYR A 235 -38.85 4.02 -10.15
#